data_11e3c37718516dd2935d11940e534d3c
#
_entry.id   11e3c37718516dd2935d11940e534d3c
#
_cell.length_a   1.000
_cell.length_b   1.000
_cell.length_c   1.000
_cell.angle_alpha   90.00
_cell.angle_beta   90.00
_cell.angle_gamma   90.00
#
_symmetry.space_group_name_H-M   'P 1'
#
loop_
_entity.id
_entity.type
_entity.pdbx_description
1 polymer ?
#
loop_
_entity_poly.entity_id
_entity_poly.type
_entity_poly.pdbx_seq_one_letter_code
_entity_poly.pdbx_strand_id
1 'polypeptide(L)'
;MPRFIPSPSENGFHVGPAYIHYYGLMYVVGIALAILITQRRWKAAGGDPSLVGEVALWAVPAGIIGGRIYFDLTTPKYIPHHWYGIFAVWDGGLGIWGGVALGALVGAWRVRRHRQNVSLFADAVAPALLVAQAIGRIGNYFNKELFGGPTRLPWALEIPPAYRPPGYPASATFHPTFLYELIFDLALAAFLVWLGHHRSIKPPGLFALYVTGYSAFRIFEESLRVDPSEHFLGLRFNMYVAVILTVVGAVWFWRSQRPDRPVPAVPGGTADGTEPGPPAPDDAGSDAEDDDAAAPATDSSRPGG
;
A
#
# COMPACT_ATOMS: atom_id res chain seq x y z
N MET A 1 28.68 3.25 28.35
CA MET A 1 27.98 3.54 27.11
C MET A 1 26.56 3.90 27.48
N PRO A 2 25.93 4.92 26.86
CA PRO A 2 24.54 5.24 27.16
C PRO A 2 23.67 4.01 26.85
N ARG A 3 22.77 3.66 27.80
CA ARG A 3 21.83 2.54 27.66
C ARG A 3 20.49 3.05 27.09
N PHE A 4 20.52 3.88 26.05
CA PHE A 4 19.34 4.44 25.43
C PHE A 4 19.65 4.93 24.01
N ILE A 5 18.63 5.11 23.20
CA ILE A 5 18.72 5.73 21.87
C ILE A 5 18.71 7.25 22.08
N PRO A 6 19.76 8.00 21.68
CA PRO A 6 19.76 9.44 21.81
C PRO A 6 18.74 10.08 20.86
N SER A 7 18.15 11.19 21.25
CA SER A 7 17.39 12.04 20.31
C SER A 7 18.32 12.75 19.34
N PRO A 8 17.92 12.94 18.09
CA PRO A 8 18.69 13.74 17.12
C PRO A 8 18.75 15.19 17.58
N SER A 9 19.89 15.87 17.34
CA SER A 9 20.06 17.29 17.67
C SER A 9 19.16 18.15 16.78
N GLU A 10 19.09 17.81 15.48
CA GLU A 10 18.40 18.58 14.46
C GLU A 10 17.31 17.75 13.78
N ASN A 11 16.29 18.43 13.24
CA ASN A 11 15.20 17.82 12.50
C ASN A 11 15.25 18.12 10.99
N GLY A 12 16.34 18.74 10.52
CA GLY A 12 16.54 19.11 9.12
C GLY A 12 17.90 19.77 8.89
N PHE A 13 18.10 20.31 7.70
CA PHE A 13 19.30 21.03 7.28
C PHE A 13 18.98 22.15 6.31
N HIS A 14 19.90 23.12 6.20
CA HIS A 14 19.77 24.23 5.27
C HIS A 14 20.39 23.92 3.90
N VAL A 15 19.67 24.30 2.83
CA VAL A 15 20.19 24.36 1.46
C VAL A 15 19.96 25.79 0.96
N GLY A 16 20.98 26.62 1.06
CA GLY A 16 20.82 28.06 0.84
C GLY A 16 19.82 28.66 1.83
N PRO A 17 18.81 29.41 1.36
CA PRO A 17 17.80 30.00 2.22
C PRO A 17 16.70 29.01 2.67
N ALA A 18 16.62 27.83 2.06
CA ALA A 18 15.57 26.85 2.35
C ALA A 18 15.98 25.92 3.49
N TYR A 19 15.06 25.67 4.43
CA TYR A 19 15.23 24.65 5.46
C TYR A 19 14.49 23.37 5.06
N ILE A 20 15.23 22.27 4.91
CA ILE A 20 14.67 20.98 4.50
C ILE A 20 14.53 20.09 5.74
N HIS A 21 13.30 19.77 6.10
CA HIS A 21 13.01 18.86 7.20
C HIS A 21 13.27 17.39 6.80
N TYR A 22 13.94 16.64 7.66
CA TYR A 22 14.14 15.20 7.47
C TYR A 22 12.83 14.43 7.34
N TYR A 23 11.78 14.89 8.05
CA TYR A 23 10.45 14.30 7.96
C TYR A 23 9.89 14.36 6.53
N GLY A 24 9.98 15.51 5.87
CA GLY A 24 9.56 15.67 4.47
C GLY A 24 10.41 14.80 3.51
N LEU A 25 11.72 14.69 3.77
CA LEU A 25 12.60 13.84 2.99
C LEU A 25 12.22 12.35 3.11
N MET A 26 11.86 11.89 4.32
CA MET A 26 11.40 10.52 4.53
C MET A 26 10.09 10.24 3.79
N TYR A 27 9.18 11.20 3.68
CA TYR A 27 7.98 11.03 2.83
C TYR A 27 8.34 10.86 1.36
N VAL A 28 9.25 11.68 0.83
CA VAL A 28 9.67 11.56 -0.58
C VAL A 28 10.31 10.19 -0.83
N VAL A 29 11.22 9.76 0.05
CA VAL A 29 11.87 8.43 -0.03
C VAL A 29 10.83 7.31 0.08
N GLY A 30 9.92 7.41 1.05
CA GLY A 30 8.85 6.43 1.25
C GLY A 30 7.95 6.27 0.02
N ILE A 31 7.50 7.39 -0.56
CA ILE A 31 6.69 7.40 -1.79
C ILE A 31 7.47 6.80 -2.97
N ALA A 32 8.73 7.18 -3.15
CA ALA A 32 9.56 6.65 -4.23
C ALA A 32 9.73 5.13 -4.11
N LEU A 33 10.02 4.63 -2.91
CA LEU A 33 10.12 3.19 -2.65
C LEU A 33 8.77 2.47 -2.85
N ALA A 34 7.67 3.08 -2.41
CA ALA A 34 6.34 2.52 -2.65
C ALA A 34 6.03 2.38 -4.15
N ILE A 35 6.36 3.39 -4.95
CA ILE A 35 6.22 3.33 -6.41
C ILE A 35 7.07 2.20 -6.99
N LEU A 36 8.36 2.14 -6.66
CA LEU A 36 9.29 1.13 -7.18
C LEU A 36 8.87 -0.31 -6.82
N ILE A 37 8.48 -0.54 -5.56
CA ILE A 37 8.03 -1.85 -5.09
C ILE A 37 6.72 -2.22 -5.80
N THR A 38 5.77 -1.30 -5.90
CA THR A 38 4.50 -1.54 -6.57
C THR A 38 4.70 -1.81 -8.05
N GLN A 39 5.57 -1.07 -8.75
CA GLN A 39 5.90 -1.31 -10.16
C GLN A 39 6.42 -2.72 -10.41
N ARG A 40 7.36 -3.19 -9.56
CA ARG A 40 7.90 -4.54 -9.66
C ARG A 40 6.83 -5.60 -9.46
N ARG A 41 6.00 -5.43 -8.43
CA ARG A 41 4.91 -6.35 -8.10
C ARG A 41 3.80 -6.34 -9.15
N TRP A 42 3.43 -5.15 -9.62
CA TRP A 42 2.42 -4.99 -10.66
C TRP A 42 2.86 -5.61 -11.99
N LYS A 43 4.15 -5.42 -12.37
CA LYS A 43 4.74 -6.08 -13.52
C LYS A 43 4.74 -7.62 -13.38
N ALA A 44 5.08 -8.13 -12.20
CA ALA A 44 5.03 -9.57 -11.92
C ALA A 44 3.60 -10.14 -11.98
N ALA A 45 2.58 -9.31 -11.75
CA ALA A 45 1.17 -9.67 -11.91
C ALA A 45 0.64 -9.46 -13.35
N GLY A 46 1.51 -9.19 -14.33
CA GLY A 46 1.15 -8.99 -15.74
C GLY A 46 0.66 -7.58 -16.09
N GLY A 47 0.73 -6.62 -15.17
CA GLY A 47 0.33 -5.24 -15.40
C GLY A 47 1.44 -4.36 -15.96
N ASP A 48 1.06 -3.24 -16.61
CA ASP A 48 2.02 -2.24 -17.09
C ASP A 48 2.56 -1.40 -15.92
N PRO A 49 3.88 -1.39 -15.65
CA PRO A 49 4.49 -0.59 -14.60
C PRO A 49 4.27 0.93 -14.73
N SER A 50 4.04 1.45 -15.95
CA SER A 50 3.80 2.87 -16.18
C SER A 50 2.54 3.37 -15.47
N LEU A 51 1.51 2.52 -15.37
CA LEU A 51 0.27 2.81 -14.65
C LEU A 51 0.52 3.19 -13.19
N VAL A 52 1.50 2.56 -12.52
CA VAL A 52 1.79 2.83 -11.11
C VAL A 52 2.26 4.27 -10.92
N GLY A 53 3.16 4.74 -11.80
CA GLY A 53 3.61 6.13 -11.78
C GLY A 53 2.46 7.11 -12.02
N GLU A 54 1.59 6.79 -12.97
CA GLU A 54 0.43 7.60 -13.28
C GLU A 54 -0.58 7.63 -12.12
N VAL A 55 -0.87 6.48 -11.49
CA VAL A 55 -1.71 6.42 -10.31
C VAL A 55 -1.12 7.26 -9.17
N ALA A 56 0.19 7.18 -8.92
CA ALA A 56 0.86 7.96 -7.89
C ALA A 56 0.77 9.47 -8.17
N LEU A 57 0.96 9.89 -9.43
CA LEU A 57 0.88 11.28 -9.87
C LEU A 57 -0.49 11.92 -9.55
N TRP A 58 -1.56 11.15 -9.58
CA TRP A 58 -2.92 11.61 -9.26
C TRP A 58 -3.30 11.37 -7.80
N ALA A 59 -2.97 10.21 -7.26
CA ALA A 59 -3.39 9.82 -5.91
C ALA A 59 -2.65 10.60 -4.81
N VAL A 60 -1.36 10.92 -5.00
CA VAL A 60 -0.58 11.66 -4.00
C VAL A 60 -1.08 13.10 -3.83
N PRO A 61 -1.23 13.93 -4.89
CA PRO A 61 -1.82 15.24 -4.73
C PRO A 61 -3.27 15.20 -4.21
N ALA A 62 -4.07 14.23 -4.68
CA ALA A 62 -5.43 14.05 -4.17
C ALA A 62 -5.43 13.73 -2.67
N GLY A 63 -4.47 12.91 -2.21
CA GLY A 63 -4.30 12.64 -0.79
C GLY A 63 -3.95 13.89 0.02
N ILE A 64 -3.07 14.75 -0.47
CA ILE A 64 -2.74 16.03 0.17
C ILE A 64 -3.98 16.93 0.24
N ILE A 65 -4.71 17.08 -0.85
CA ILE A 65 -5.95 17.87 -0.92
C ILE A 65 -7.00 17.30 0.04
N GLY A 66 -7.22 15.98 0.02
CA GLY A 66 -8.16 15.32 0.91
C GLY A 66 -7.81 15.48 2.38
N GLY A 67 -6.52 15.37 2.71
CA GLY A 67 -6.03 15.60 4.06
C GLY A 67 -6.27 17.04 4.53
N ARG A 68 -6.07 18.01 3.65
CA ARG A 68 -6.32 19.41 3.96
C ARG A 68 -7.82 19.70 4.15
N ILE A 69 -8.66 19.25 3.25
CA ILE A 69 -10.12 19.39 3.36
C ILE A 69 -10.62 18.80 4.69
N TYR A 70 -10.16 17.60 5.03
CA TYR A 70 -10.55 16.96 6.30
C TYR A 70 -10.12 17.78 7.51
N PHE A 71 -8.88 18.28 7.52
CA PHE A 71 -8.38 19.13 8.61
C PHE A 71 -9.20 20.41 8.75
N ASP A 72 -9.46 21.11 7.65
CA ASP A 72 -10.22 22.37 7.67
C ASP A 72 -11.66 22.16 8.16
N LEU A 73 -12.27 21.02 7.86
CA LEU A 73 -13.62 20.66 8.33
C LEU A 73 -13.65 20.27 9.82
N THR A 74 -12.62 19.55 10.29
CA THR A 74 -12.61 19.00 11.66
C THR A 74 -11.97 19.91 12.70
N THR A 75 -11.06 20.78 12.28
CA THR A 75 -10.29 21.65 13.18
C THR A 75 -10.20 23.10 12.69
N PRO A 76 -11.33 23.76 12.40
CA PRO A 76 -11.35 25.10 11.77
C PRO A 76 -10.64 26.17 12.60
N LYS A 77 -10.60 26.01 13.92
CA LYS A 77 -9.94 26.95 14.85
C LYS A 77 -8.40 27.01 14.68
N TYR A 78 -7.81 26.05 14.01
CA TYR A 78 -6.36 26.01 13.76
C TYR A 78 -5.99 26.44 12.33
N ILE A 79 -6.95 26.83 11.51
CA ILE A 79 -6.68 27.37 10.17
C ILE A 79 -5.99 28.73 10.34
N PRO A 80 -4.84 28.98 9.65
CA PRO A 80 -4.19 30.27 9.66
C PRO A 80 -5.14 31.40 9.21
N HIS A 81 -5.12 32.55 9.91
CA HIS A 81 -6.05 33.67 9.69
C HIS A 81 -5.73 34.51 8.44
N HIS A 82 -5.07 33.95 7.42
CA HIS A 82 -4.87 34.60 6.13
C HIS A 82 -5.93 34.15 5.14
N TRP A 83 -6.18 34.93 4.09
CA TRP A 83 -7.14 34.57 3.05
C TRP A 83 -6.84 33.24 2.34
N TYR A 84 -5.56 32.81 2.29
CA TYR A 84 -5.11 31.53 1.74
C TYR A 84 -4.93 30.43 2.80
N GLY A 85 -5.30 30.69 4.06
CA GLY A 85 -5.09 29.77 5.17
C GLY A 85 -5.64 28.37 4.94
N ILE A 86 -6.78 28.24 4.25
CA ILE A 86 -7.38 26.97 3.86
C ILE A 86 -6.51 26.13 2.90
N PHE A 87 -5.58 26.76 2.18
CA PHE A 87 -4.67 26.09 1.25
C PHE A 87 -3.25 25.91 1.82
N ALA A 88 -2.97 26.44 2.98
CA ALA A 88 -1.63 26.50 3.58
C ALA A 88 -1.16 25.14 4.12
N VAL A 89 -0.95 24.17 3.23
CA VAL A 89 -0.47 22.82 3.58
C VAL A 89 0.97 22.83 4.13
N TRP A 90 1.74 23.85 3.80
CA TRP A 90 3.13 24.05 4.27
C TRP A 90 3.21 24.47 5.74
N ASP A 91 2.13 25.00 6.31
CA ASP A 91 2.02 25.35 7.73
C ASP A 91 1.55 24.13 8.57
N GLY A 92 1.43 22.97 7.94
CA GLY A 92 0.90 21.76 8.57
C GLY A 92 -0.62 21.65 8.47
N GLY A 93 -1.21 20.77 9.27
CA GLY A 93 -2.67 20.57 9.29
C GLY A 93 -3.16 19.72 8.13
N LEU A 94 -2.80 18.44 8.15
CA LEU A 94 -3.31 17.42 7.25
C LEU A 94 -3.99 16.31 8.06
N GLY A 95 -5.27 16.07 7.78
CA GLY A 95 -6.01 14.98 8.41
C GLY A 95 -5.85 13.66 7.63
N ILE A 96 -5.32 12.64 8.30
CA ILE A 96 -4.98 11.36 7.67
C ILE A 96 -6.18 10.68 6.99
N TRP A 97 -7.36 10.77 7.58
CA TRP A 97 -8.57 10.10 7.06
C TRP A 97 -9.02 10.67 5.72
N GLY A 98 -8.99 12.00 5.57
CA GLY A 98 -9.28 12.64 4.30
C GLY A 98 -8.23 12.32 3.23
N GLY A 99 -6.95 12.29 3.63
CA GLY A 99 -5.86 11.91 2.75
C GLY A 99 -5.98 10.49 2.22
N VAL A 100 -6.22 9.52 3.10
CA VAL A 100 -6.43 8.12 2.73
C VAL A 100 -7.67 7.96 1.86
N ALA A 101 -8.78 8.58 2.23
CA ALA A 101 -10.05 8.45 1.49
C ALA A 101 -9.92 9.00 0.05
N LEU A 102 -9.48 10.25 -0.11
CA LEU A 102 -9.43 10.87 -1.43
C LEU A 102 -8.30 10.28 -2.28
N GLY A 103 -7.13 10.00 -1.70
CA GLY A 103 -6.03 9.32 -2.39
C GLY A 103 -6.40 7.93 -2.90
N ALA A 104 -7.06 7.12 -2.06
CA ALA A 104 -7.52 5.78 -2.47
C ALA A 104 -8.63 5.83 -3.52
N LEU A 105 -9.59 6.77 -3.40
CA LEU A 105 -10.67 6.96 -4.38
C LEU A 105 -10.11 7.34 -5.76
N VAL A 106 -9.21 8.33 -5.80
CA VAL A 106 -8.59 8.79 -7.06
C VAL A 106 -7.68 7.71 -7.64
N GLY A 107 -6.90 7.02 -6.80
CA GLY A 107 -6.09 5.88 -7.23
C GLY A 107 -6.93 4.76 -7.83
N ALA A 108 -7.99 4.34 -7.14
CA ALA A 108 -8.91 3.31 -7.64
C ALA A 108 -9.63 3.75 -8.93
N TRP A 109 -10.04 5.01 -9.00
CA TRP A 109 -10.63 5.57 -10.22
C TRP A 109 -9.65 5.50 -11.40
N ARG A 110 -8.38 5.85 -11.17
CA ARG A 110 -7.34 5.81 -12.21
C ARG A 110 -7.11 4.39 -12.72
N VAL A 111 -6.98 3.42 -11.81
CA VAL A 111 -6.84 1.99 -12.16
C VAL A 111 -8.05 1.52 -12.99
N ARG A 112 -9.28 1.85 -12.58
CA ARG A 112 -10.49 1.52 -13.34
C ARG A 112 -10.54 2.18 -14.71
N ARG A 113 -10.07 3.43 -14.82
CA ARG A 113 -10.04 4.18 -16.08
C ARG A 113 -9.16 3.48 -17.13
N HIS A 114 -8.10 2.79 -16.67
CA HIS A 114 -7.24 1.94 -17.50
C HIS A 114 -7.79 0.51 -17.67
N ARG A 115 -9.04 0.26 -17.28
CA ARG A 115 -9.69 -1.07 -17.35
C ARG A 115 -8.93 -2.16 -16.61
N GLN A 116 -8.15 -1.76 -15.58
CA GLN A 116 -7.37 -2.68 -14.76
C GLN A 116 -8.13 -3.09 -13.49
N ASN A 117 -7.76 -4.24 -12.93
CA ASN A 117 -8.39 -4.77 -11.74
C ASN A 117 -7.87 -4.08 -10.47
N VAL A 118 -8.76 -3.30 -9.81
CA VAL A 118 -8.42 -2.55 -8.58
C VAL A 118 -8.02 -3.48 -7.43
N SER A 119 -8.66 -4.65 -7.31
CA SER A 119 -8.35 -5.59 -6.23
C SER A 119 -6.95 -6.19 -6.36
N LEU A 120 -6.55 -6.53 -7.58
CA LEU A 120 -5.22 -7.04 -7.87
C LEU A 120 -4.16 -5.92 -7.69
N PHE A 121 -4.48 -4.70 -8.13
CA PHE A 121 -3.61 -3.54 -7.92
C PHE A 121 -3.43 -3.23 -6.43
N ALA A 122 -4.49 -3.29 -5.62
CA ALA A 122 -4.42 -3.11 -4.18
C ALA A 122 -3.47 -4.14 -3.52
N ASP A 123 -3.51 -5.41 -3.93
CA ASP A 123 -2.59 -6.44 -3.43
C ASP A 123 -1.13 -6.18 -3.84
N ALA A 124 -0.91 -5.58 -5.01
CA ALA A 124 0.44 -5.17 -5.42
C ALA A 124 0.96 -4.00 -4.56
N VAL A 125 0.09 -3.07 -4.18
CA VAL A 125 0.41 -1.88 -3.37
C VAL A 125 0.61 -2.21 -1.88
N ALA A 126 -0.11 -3.19 -1.31
CA ALA A 126 -0.18 -3.44 0.12
C ALA A 126 1.20 -3.50 0.85
N PRO A 127 2.18 -4.33 0.45
CA PRO A 127 3.49 -4.34 1.11
C PRO A 127 4.31 -3.07 0.84
N ALA A 128 4.06 -2.37 -0.26
CA ALA A 128 4.74 -1.12 -0.57
C ALA A 128 4.31 0.03 0.36
N LEU A 129 3.02 0.06 0.75
CA LEU A 129 2.52 1.01 1.74
C LEU A 129 3.20 0.81 3.10
N LEU A 130 3.35 -0.45 3.55
CA LEU A 130 4.04 -0.75 4.81
C LEU A 130 5.49 -0.27 4.80
N VAL A 131 6.21 -0.47 3.69
CA VAL A 131 7.58 0.06 3.56
C VAL A 131 7.59 1.59 3.62
N ALA A 132 6.64 2.26 2.95
CA ALA A 132 6.53 3.72 3.03
C ALA A 132 6.20 4.21 4.43
N GLN A 133 5.29 3.52 5.14
CA GLN A 133 4.95 3.80 6.54
C GLN A 133 6.18 3.63 7.45
N ALA A 134 6.90 2.52 7.33
CA ALA A 134 8.14 2.28 8.08
C ALA A 134 9.16 3.42 7.89
N ILE A 135 9.38 3.87 6.65
CA ILE A 135 10.27 5.01 6.36
C ILE A 135 9.73 6.29 6.99
N GLY A 136 8.42 6.53 6.92
CA GLY A 136 7.79 7.69 7.56
C GLY A 136 8.03 7.75 9.07
N ARG A 137 8.13 6.58 9.76
CA ARG A 137 8.44 6.53 11.20
C ARG A 137 9.83 7.04 11.55
N ILE A 138 10.79 6.95 10.65
CA ILE A 138 12.10 7.60 10.83
C ILE A 138 11.93 9.12 10.93
N GLY A 139 10.97 9.69 10.21
CA GLY A 139 10.62 11.11 10.33
C GLY A 139 10.15 11.50 11.74
N ASN A 140 9.33 10.66 12.38
CA ASN A 140 8.88 10.90 13.77
C ASN A 140 10.05 10.89 14.77
N TYR A 141 11.06 10.06 14.56
CA TYR A 141 12.29 10.09 15.34
C TYR A 141 12.99 11.46 15.27
N PHE A 142 13.16 12.00 14.06
CA PHE A 142 13.76 13.31 13.88
C PHE A 142 12.93 14.45 14.48
N ASN A 143 11.60 14.34 14.42
CA ASN A 143 10.69 15.32 15.03
C ASN A 143 10.55 15.16 16.55
N LYS A 144 11.07 14.09 17.15
CA LYS A 144 10.92 13.78 18.57
C LYS A 144 9.46 13.75 19.03
N GLU A 145 8.61 13.09 18.23
CA GLU A 145 7.17 13.04 18.42
C GLU A 145 6.63 11.59 18.44
N LEU A 146 5.39 11.41 18.88
CA LEU A 146 4.64 10.15 18.85
C LEU A 146 5.34 8.99 19.61
N PHE A 147 6.14 9.28 20.63
CA PHE A 147 6.75 8.26 21.50
C PHE A 147 5.76 7.76 22.56
N GLY A 148 6.08 6.61 23.16
CA GLY A 148 5.25 6.00 24.20
C GLY A 148 5.56 6.50 25.61
N GLY A 149 5.01 5.84 26.63
CA GLY A 149 5.22 6.18 28.04
C GLY A 149 6.67 6.05 28.50
N PRO A 150 6.98 6.53 29.73
CA PRO A 150 8.32 6.40 30.32
C PRO A 150 8.75 4.93 30.43
N THR A 151 10.02 4.67 30.12
CA THR A 151 10.60 3.33 30.24
C THR A 151 12.08 3.37 30.59
N ARG A 152 12.60 2.27 31.18
CA ARG A 152 14.02 2.05 31.48
C ARG A 152 14.64 0.95 30.62
N LEU A 153 13.97 0.52 29.56
CA LEU A 153 14.48 -0.52 28.68
C LEU A 153 15.82 -0.11 28.04
N PRO A 154 16.71 -1.05 27.72
CA PRO A 154 18.02 -0.74 27.13
C PRO A 154 17.96 0.01 25.79
N TRP A 155 16.83 -0.05 25.11
CA TRP A 155 16.55 0.64 23.84
C TRP A 155 15.55 1.80 23.98
N ALA A 156 15.38 2.32 25.21
CA ALA A 156 14.54 3.49 25.43
C ALA A 156 15.04 4.70 24.63
N LEU A 157 14.12 5.55 24.17
CA LEU A 157 14.42 6.78 23.45
C LEU A 157 14.58 7.92 24.48
N GLU A 158 15.69 8.61 24.46
CA GLU A 158 15.87 9.85 25.23
C GLU A 158 15.08 10.98 24.59
N ILE A 159 14.31 11.72 25.39
CA ILE A 159 13.55 12.88 24.94
C ILE A 159 14.03 14.13 25.69
N PRO A 160 14.51 15.17 24.98
CA PRO A 160 14.92 16.42 25.60
C PRO A 160 13.77 17.09 26.34
N PRO A 161 14.04 17.84 27.44
CA PRO A 161 13.00 18.43 28.30
C PRO A 161 11.93 19.25 27.56
N ALA A 162 12.33 19.98 26.50
CA ALA A 162 11.41 20.82 25.71
C ALA A 162 10.34 20.03 24.93
N TYR A 163 10.56 18.71 24.68
CA TYR A 163 9.66 17.84 23.93
C TYR A 163 8.89 16.85 24.80
N ARG A 164 9.10 16.89 26.14
CA ARG A 164 8.41 15.98 27.06
C ARG A 164 6.97 16.40 27.24
N PRO A 165 6.02 15.46 27.27
CA PRO A 165 4.63 15.81 27.47
C PRO A 165 4.38 16.31 28.91
N PRO A 166 3.37 17.17 29.12
CA PRO A 166 2.90 17.53 30.45
C PRO A 166 2.58 16.27 31.25
N GLY A 167 3.01 16.20 32.49
CA GLY A 167 2.86 15.01 33.35
C GLY A 167 4.09 14.11 33.45
N TYR A 168 5.09 14.26 32.56
CA TYR A 168 6.33 13.49 32.59
C TYR A 168 7.61 14.35 32.61
N PRO A 169 7.67 15.48 33.30
CA PRO A 169 8.82 16.39 33.23
C PRO A 169 10.12 15.77 33.75
N ALA A 170 10.02 14.84 34.71
CA ALA A 170 11.16 14.18 35.33
C ALA A 170 11.66 12.95 34.55
N SER A 171 10.88 12.43 33.59
CA SER A 171 11.25 11.26 32.82
C SER A 171 12.13 11.66 31.65
N ALA A 172 13.31 11.03 31.50
CA ALA A 172 14.24 11.32 30.42
C ALA A 172 14.09 10.36 29.23
N THR A 173 13.57 9.14 29.46
CA THR A 173 13.55 8.05 28.49
C THR A 173 12.13 7.47 28.34
N PHE A 174 11.77 7.17 27.10
CA PHE A 174 10.42 6.79 26.68
C PHE A 174 10.45 5.60 25.71
N HIS A 175 9.32 4.92 25.53
CA HIS A 175 9.20 3.85 24.53
C HIS A 175 9.37 4.41 23.11
N PRO A 176 10.32 3.90 22.29
CA PRO A 176 10.52 4.32 20.92
C PRO A 176 9.47 3.69 19.99
N THR A 177 8.23 4.16 20.05
CA THR A 177 7.12 3.60 19.25
C THR A 177 7.40 3.69 17.75
N PHE A 178 8.13 4.71 17.30
CA PHE A 178 8.59 4.81 15.91
C PHE A 178 9.38 3.58 15.46
N LEU A 179 10.25 3.05 16.34
CA LEU A 179 11.06 1.86 16.06
C LEU A 179 10.23 0.59 16.09
N TYR A 180 9.26 0.50 17.01
CA TYR A 180 8.36 -0.65 17.10
C TYR A 180 7.50 -0.77 15.84
N GLU A 181 6.90 0.35 15.40
CA GLU A 181 6.10 0.38 14.18
C GLU A 181 6.95 0.15 12.92
N LEU A 182 8.14 0.75 12.84
CA LEU A 182 9.07 0.52 11.73
C LEU A 182 9.39 -0.98 11.57
N ILE A 183 9.77 -1.66 12.66
CA ILE A 183 10.11 -3.09 12.63
C ILE A 183 8.88 -3.91 12.25
N PHE A 184 7.73 -3.61 12.85
CA PHE A 184 6.50 -4.32 12.58
C PHE A 184 6.06 -4.15 11.12
N ASP A 185 6.07 -2.95 10.59
CA ASP A 185 5.68 -2.66 9.21
C ASP A 185 6.57 -3.40 8.21
N LEU A 186 7.89 -3.39 8.42
CA LEU A 186 8.81 -4.16 7.57
C LEU A 186 8.60 -5.66 7.68
N ALA A 187 8.35 -6.17 8.90
CA ALA A 187 8.06 -7.59 9.11
C ALA A 187 6.75 -8.00 8.45
N LEU A 188 5.70 -7.19 8.58
CA LEU A 188 4.42 -7.43 7.92
C LEU A 188 4.54 -7.31 6.40
N ALA A 189 5.31 -6.35 5.88
CA ALA A 189 5.58 -6.23 4.44
C ALA A 189 6.26 -7.50 3.90
N ALA A 190 7.31 -7.97 4.59
CA ALA A 190 8.01 -9.21 4.25
C ALA A 190 7.08 -10.42 4.31
N PHE A 191 6.24 -10.51 5.34
CA PHE A 191 5.24 -11.57 5.49
C PHE A 191 4.23 -11.56 4.33
N LEU A 192 3.68 -10.40 3.94
CA LEU A 192 2.74 -10.29 2.82
C LEU A 192 3.39 -10.69 1.49
N VAL A 193 4.65 -10.30 1.27
CA VAL A 193 5.41 -10.70 0.08
C VAL A 193 5.63 -12.22 0.09
N TRP A 194 6.08 -12.78 1.21
CA TRP A 194 6.27 -14.22 1.36
C TRP A 194 4.97 -14.98 1.14
N LEU A 195 3.87 -14.55 1.77
CA LEU A 195 2.56 -15.19 1.64
C LEU A 195 2.05 -15.18 0.20
N GLY A 196 2.17 -14.04 -0.50
CA GLY A 196 1.76 -13.91 -1.90
C GLY A 196 2.57 -14.75 -2.87
N HIS A 197 3.82 -15.17 -2.50
CA HIS A 197 4.63 -16.06 -3.31
C HIS A 197 4.36 -17.56 -3.01
N HIS A 198 4.00 -17.89 -1.76
CA HIS A 198 3.88 -19.29 -1.33
C HIS A 198 2.43 -19.79 -1.25
N ARG A 199 1.45 -18.89 -1.32
CA ARG A 199 0.04 -19.21 -1.20
C ARG A 199 -0.78 -18.50 -2.28
N SER A 200 -1.75 -19.19 -2.84
CA SER A 200 -2.71 -18.61 -3.79
C SER A 200 -3.76 -17.76 -3.06
N ILE A 201 -3.42 -16.52 -2.78
CA ILE A 201 -4.35 -15.58 -2.12
C ILE A 201 -5.18 -14.87 -3.18
N LYS A 202 -6.51 -15.00 -3.09
CA LYS A 202 -7.45 -14.31 -3.98
C LYS A 202 -7.45 -12.80 -3.69
N PRO A 203 -7.29 -11.92 -4.70
CA PRO A 203 -7.38 -10.47 -4.51
C PRO A 203 -8.78 -10.00 -4.05
N PRO A 204 -8.83 -8.97 -3.17
CA PRO A 204 -7.76 -8.20 -2.56
C PRO A 204 -7.31 -8.76 -1.19
N GLY A 205 -6.96 -10.03 -1.10
CA GLY A 205 -6.64 -10.69 0.18
C GLY A 205 -5.38 -10.16 0.85
N LEU A 206 -4.31 -9.84 0.11
CA LEU A 206 -3.10 -9.26 0.69
C LEU A 206 -3.35 -7.85 1.22
N PHE A 207 -4.16 -7.06 0.53
CA PHE A 207 -4.55 -5.74 1.03
C PHE A 207 -5.44 -5.82 2.28
N ALA A 208 -6.36 -6.78 2.33
CA ALA A 208 -7.17 -7.04 3.52
C ALA A 208 -6.31 -7.45 4.73
N LEU A 209 -5.27 -8.27 4.51
CA LEU A 209 -4.30 -8.64 5.55
C LEU A 209 -3.42 -7.45 5.97
N TYR A 210 -3.05 -6.55 5.04
CA TYR A 210 -2.39 -5.29 5.38
C TYR A 210 -3.26 -4.48 6.34
N VAL A 211 -4.53 -4.24 6.01
CA VAL A 211 -5.45 -3.49 6.86
C VAL A 211 -5.59 -4.16 8.23
N THR A 212 -5.78 -5.47 8.26
CA THR A 212 -5.91 -6.25 9.51
C THR A 212 -4.66 -6.16 10.37
N GLY A 213 -3.50 -6.49 9.81
CA GLY A 213 -2.24 -6.59 10.55
C GLY A 213 -1.78 -5.23 11.07
N TYR A 214 -1.81 -4.21 10.20
CA TYR A 214 -1.43 -2.85 10.60
C TYR A 214 -2.36 -2.30 11.68
N SER A 215 -3.68 -2.45 11.51
CA SER A 215 -4.65 -1.96 12.49
C SER A 215 -4.57 -2.72 13.82
N ALA A 216 -4.31 -4.02 13.80
CA ALA A 216 -4.09 -4.81 15.02
C ALA A 216 -2.86 -4.31 15.79
N PHE A 217 -1.76 -4.01 15.09
CA PHE A 217 -0.59 -3.44 15.72
C PHE A 217 -0.85 -2.04 16.29
N ARG A 218 -1.66 -1.23 15.60
CA ARG A 218 -2.05 0.10 16.10
C ARG A 218 -2.78 0.04 17.45
N ILE A 219 -3.53 -1.02 17.76
CA ILE A 219 -4.14 -1.20 19.09
C ILE A 219 -3.06 -1.27 20.15
N PHE A 220 -2.00 -2.05 19.92
CA PHE A 220 -0.86 -2.15 20.83
C PHE A 220 -0.12 -0.80 20.94
N GLU A 221 0.19 -0.16 19.83
CA GLU A 221 0.92 1.11 19.83
C GLU A 221 0.14 2.23 20.54
N GLU A 222 -1.17 2.37 20.28
CA GLU A 222 -2.01 3.38 20.94
C GLU A 222 -2.08 3.18 22.47
N SER A 223 -1.91 1.94 22.96
CA SER A 223 -1.85 1.66 24.39
C SER A 223 -0.57 2.19 25.06
N LEU A 224 0.51 2.35 24.29
CA LEU A 224 1.79 2.86 24.78
C LEU A 224 1.90 4.38 24.70
N ARG A 225 1.18 5.03 23.80
CA ARG A 225 1.34 6.46 23.46
C ARG A 225 0.84 7.37 24.55
N VAL A 226 1.57 8.47 24.78
CA VAL A 226 1.29 9.49 25.79
C VAL A 226 1.02 10.88 25.22
N ASP A 227 1.07 11.04 23.89
CA ASP A 227 0.72 12.29 23.22
C ASP A 227 -0.77 12.64 23.43
N PRO A 228 -1.13 13.92 23.46
CA PRO A 228 -2.52 14.35 23.59
C PRO A 228 -3.40 13.75 22.48
N SER A 229 -4.53 13.20 22.86
CA SER A 229 -5.54 12.70 21.92
C SER A 229 -6.94 12.82 22.50
N GLU A 230 -7.93 12.82 21.63
CA GLU A 230 -9.34 12.73 22.02
C GLU A 230 -9.62 11.35 22.67
N HIS A 231 -10.31 11.39 23.81
CA HIS A 231 -10.73 10.19 24.52
C HIS A 231 -12.24 10.05 24.49
N PHE A 232 -12.70 8.82 24.26
CA PHE A 232 -14.11 8.46 24.35
C PHE A 232 -14.23 7.22 25.24
N LEU A 233 -15.13 7.25 26.23
CA LEU A 233 -15.31 6.17 27.21
C LEU A 233 -13.98 5.63 27.83
N GLY A 234 -13.02 6.52 28.10
CA GLY A 234 -11.75 6.19 28.73
C GLY A 234 -10.67 5.63 27.81
N LEU A 235 -10.95 5.40 26.52
CA LEU A 235 -9.98 4.97 25.53
C LEU A 235 -9.73 6.08 24.48
N ARG A 236 -8.55 6.07 23.89
CA ARG A 236 -8.18 6.97 22.78
C ARG A 236 -9.07 6.69 21.58
N PHE A 237 -9.59 7.71 20.91
CA PHE A 237 -10.48 7.56 19.75
C PHE A 237 -9.85 6.66 18.66
N ASN A 238 -8.55 6.81 18.41
CA ASN A 238 -7.83 6.01 17.42
C ASN A 238 -7.83 4.50 17.75
N MET A 239 -7.94 4.12 19.01
CA MET A 239 -8.02 2.71 19.41
C MET A 239 -9.31 2.06 18.91
N TYR A 240 -10.47 2.75 19.02
CA TYR A 240 -11.73 2.24 18.45
C TYR A 240 -11.64 2.06 16.94
N VAL A 241 -11.06 3.04 16.25
CA VAL A 241 -10.87 2.95 14.80
C VAL A 241 -9.96 1.76 14.45
N ALA A 242 -8.88 1.55 15.19
CA ALA A 242 -7.98 0.43 14.98
C ALA A 242 -8.66 -0.93 15.19
N VAL A 243 -9.50 -1.07 16.23
CA VAL A 243 -10.30 -2.29 16.47
C VAL A 243 -11.28 -2.53 15.32
N ILE A 244 -12.03 -1.51 14.93
CA ILE A 244 -13.00 -1.61 13.82
C ILE A 244 -12.29 -2.03 12.53
N LEU A 245 -11.19 -1.38 12.17
CA LEU A 245 -10.45 -1.71 10.95
C LEU A 245 -9.83 -3.11 11.01
N THR A 246 -9.38 -3.57 12.17
CA THR A 246 -8.90 -4.95 12.36
C THR A 246 -10.01 -5.95 12.04
N VAL A 247 -11.20 -5.77 12.61
CA VAL A 247 -12.33 -6.65 12.37
C VAL A 247 -12.80 -6.58 10.91
N VAL A 248 -12.95 -5.37 10.37
CA VAL A 248 -13.35 -5.16 8.97
C VAL A 248 -12.35 -5.82 8.02
N GLY A 249 -11.06 -5.62 8.23
CA GLY A 249 -10.01 -6.23 7.42
C GLY A 249 -10.04 -7.77 7.49
N ALA A 250 -10.18 -8.33 8.70
CA ALA A 250 -10.27 -9.78 8.89
C ALA A 250 -11.52 -10.38 8.20
N VAL A 251 -12.67 -9.75 8.34
CA VAL A 251 -13.91 -10.15 7.64
C VAL A 251 -13.75 -10.01 6.13
N TRP A 252 -13.09 -8.94 5.68
CA TRP A 252 -12.82 -8.72 4.26
C TRP A 252 -11.91 -9.82 3.70
N PHE A 253 -10.82 -10.13 4.41
CA PHE A 253 -9.94 -11.24 4.04
C PHE A 253 -10.71 -12.56 3.94
N TRP A 254 -11.45 -12.93 5.00
CA TRP A 254 -12.23 -14.15 5.02
C TRP A 254 -13.22 -14.23 3.85
N ARG A 255 -13.95 -13.14 3.57
CA ARG A 255 -14.88 -13.08 2.43
C ARG A 255 -14.17 -13.18 1.07
N SER A 256 -12.98 -12.60 0.95
CA SER A 256 -12.23 -12.64 -0.31
C SER A 256 -11.73 -14.04 -0.64
N GLN A 257 -11.50 -14.90 0.36
CA GLN A 257 -10.96 -16.25 0.18
C GLN A 257 -12.05 -17.32 -0.02
N ARG A 258 -13.34 -16.98 0.00
CA ARG A 258 -14.43 -17.96 -0.22
C ARG A 258 -14.30 -18.66 -1.57
N PRO A 259 -14.62 -19.98 -1.64
CA PRO A 259 -14.49 -20.77 -2.87
C PRO A 259 -15.29 -20.21 -4.06
N ASP A 260 -16.53 -19.77 -3.82
CA ASP A 260 -17.49 -19.32 -4.83
C ASP A 260 -17.15 -17.95 -5.45
N ARG A 261 -16.09 -17.30 -4.99
CA ARG A 261 -15.70 -15.99 -5.54
C ARG A 261 -14.85 -16.15 -6.80
N PRO A 262 -15.28 -15.57 -7.95
CA PRO A 262 -14.48 -15.61 -9.17
C PRO A 262 -13.13 -14.93 -8.95
N VAL A 263 -12.07 -15.54 -9.43
CA VAL A 263 -10.73 -14.94 -9.43
C VAL A 263 -10.71 -13.86 -10.52
N PRO A 264 -10.31 -12.62 -10.18
CA PRO A 264 -10.21 -11.57 -11.18
C PRO A 264 -9.22 -11.94 -12.29
N ALA A 265 -9.57 -11.70 -13.53
CA ALA A 265 -8.68 -11.93 -14.67
C ALA A 265 -7.38 -11.12 -14.53
N VAL A 266 -6.26 -11.75 -14.79
CA VAL A 266 -4.95 -11.08 -14.86
C VAL A 266 -4.88 -10.32 -16.18
N PRO A 267 -4.48 -9.03 -16.18
CA PRO A 267 -4.28 -8.28 -17.43
C PRO A 267 -3.21 -8.97 -18.28
N GLY A 268 -3.53 -9.27 -19.54
CA GLY A 268 -2.59 -9.88 -20.48
C GLY A 268 -2.48 -11.41 -20.43
N GLY A 269 -3.19 -12.11 -19.54
CA GLY A 269 -3.40 -13.55 -19.65
C GLY A 269 -4.34 -13.81 -20.82
N THR A 270 -3.82 -14.36 -21.91
CA THR A 270 -4.66 -15.04 -22.91
C THR A 270 -5.49 -16.04 -22.12
N ALA A 271 -6.83 -15.88 -22.15
CA ALA A 271 -7.69 -17.00 -21.82
C ALA A 271 -7.14 -18.18 -22.65
N ASP A 272 -6.77 -19.25 -21.98
CA ASP A 272 -6.45 -20.52 -22.63
C ASP A 272 -7.72 -20.91 -23.38
N GLY A 273 -7.79 -20.40 -24.63
CA GLY A 273 -8.86 -20.68 -25.56
C GLY A 273 -8.63 -22.09 -26.06
N THR A 274 -9.19 -23.05 -25.37
CA THR A 274 -9.77 -24.20 -26.06
C THR A 274 -10.89 -23.62 -26.92
N GLU A 275 -10.51 -23.09 -28.10
CA GLU A 275 -11.45 -23.05 -29.22
C GLU A 275 -12.01 -24.46 -29.36
N PRO A 276 -13.33 -24.64 -29.33
CA PRO A 276 -13.90 -25.91 -29.76
C PRO A 276 -13.41 -26.13 -31.19
N GLY A 277 -12.61 -27.18 -31.39
CA GLY A 277 -12.14 -27.58 -32.70
C GLY A 277 -13.32 -27.63 -33.67
N PRO A 278 -13.09 -27.37 -34.98
CA PRO A 278 -14.15 -27.43 -35.96
C PRO A 278 -14.85 -28.80 -35.87
N PRO A 279 -16.19 -28.85 -35.99
CA PRO A 279 -16.92 -30.11 -35.95
C PRO A 279 -16.33 -31.08 -36.98
N ALA A 280 -16.11 -32.32 -36.54
CA ALA A 280 -15.69 -33.37 -37.41
C ALA A 280 -16.68 -33.47 -38.61
N PRO A 281 -16.18 -33.65 -39.82
CA PRO A 281 -17.07 -33.84 -40.97
C PRO A 281 -17.91 -35.07 -40.76
N ASP A 282 -19.22 -34.92 -40.90
CA ASP A 282 -20.19 -36.03 -40.87
C ASP A 282 -19.78 -37.08 -41.86
N ASP A 283 -19.61 -38.32 -41.38
CA ASP A 283 -19.55 -39.54 -42.16
C ASP A 283 -20.90 -39.71 -42.85
N ALA A 284 -20.97 -39.26 -44.11
CA ALA A 284 -22.10 -39.58 -44.99
C ALA A 284 -21.68 -40.73 -45.92
N GLY A 285 -22.24 -41.89 -45.62
CA GLY A 285 -22.77 -42.83 -46.61
C GLY A 285 -21.81 -43.39 -47.66
N SER A 286 -21.39 -44.61 -47.44
CA SER A 286 -21.08 -45.59 -48.46
C SER A 286 -22.23 -45.74 -49.43
N ASP A 287 -21.98 -45.51 -50.72
CA ASP A 287 -22.65 -46.32 -51.77
C ASP A 287 -21.62 -46.60 -52.87
N ALA A 288 -21.51 -47.89 -53.15
CA ALA A 288 -20.75 -48.48 -54.19
C ALA A 288 -21.31 -48.18 -55.56
N GLU A 289 -20.48 -48.05 -56.56
CA GLU A 289 -20.70 -48.69 -57.85
C GLU A 289 -19.41 -48.74 -58.68
N ASP A 290 -19.21 -49.94 -59.23
CA ASP A 290 -18.19 -50.33 -60.15
C ASP A 290 -18.16 -49.48 -61.43
N ASP A 291 -17.02 -49.29 -62.05
CA ASP A 291 -16.74 -49.82 -63.40
C ASP A 291 -15.37 -49.33 -63.94
N ASP A 292 -14.54 -50.26 -64.16
CA ASP A 292 -13.84 -50.69 -65.36
C ASP A 292 -12.93 -49.71 -66.14
N ALA A 293 -11.78 -50.27 -66.43
CA ALA A 293 -10.96 -50.21 -67.63
C ALA A 293 -9.82 -49.15 -67.74
N ALA A 294 -8.65 -49.77 -67.88
CA ALA A 294 -7.59 -49.47 -68.86
C ALA A 294 -6.48 -48.49 -68.53
N ALA A 295 -5.33 -49.11 -68.23
CA ALA A 295 -4.01 -48.58 -68.60
C ALA A 295 -3.83 -48.62 -70.15
N PRO A 296 -2.81 -48.03 -70.79
CA PRO A 296 -1.41 -48.06 -70.36
C PRO A 296 -0.51 -46.84 -70.72
N ALA A 297 0.63 -46.85 -70.12
CA ALA A 297 1.99 -46.68 -70.64
C ALA A 297 2.56 -45.39 -71.23
N THR A 298 3.83 -45.24 -70.84
CA THR A 298 4.98 -44.57 -71.50
C THR A 298 5.04 -43.02 -71.39
N ASP A 299 6.11 -42.38 -71.29
CA ASP A 299 7.54 -42.66 -71.36
C ASP A 299 8.31 -41.37 -70.99
N SER A 300 9.47 -41.57 -70.45
CA SER A 300 10.74 -40.88 -70.69
C SER A 300 10.93 -39.38 -70.42
N SER A 301 11.99 -39.20 -69.79
CA SER A 301 13.16 -38.35 -70.03
C SER A 301 13.34 -37.08 -69.24
N ARG A 302 14.33 -37.16 -68.42
CA ARG A 302 15.31 -36.10 -68.03
C ARG A 302 15.92 -35.39 -69.25
N PRO A 303 16.79 -34.38 -69.11
CA PRO A 303 17.28 -33.63 -67.95
C PRO A 303 17.56 -32.16 -68.23
N GLY A 304 18.07 -31.46 -67.24
CA GLY A 304 19.13 -30.48 -67.45
C GLY A 304 18.81 -29.00 -67.34
N GLY A 305 19.54 -28.36 -66.49
CA GLY A 305 19.73 -26.94 -66.40
C GLY A 305 19.88 -26.42 -64.97
#